data_6384e9347118fce102f5fc3a0a4db874
#
_entry.id   6384e9347118fce102f5fc3a0a4db874
#
_cell.length_a   1.000
_cell.length_b   1.000
_cell.length_c   1.000
_cell.angle_alpha   90.00
_cell.angle_beta   90.00
_cell.angle_gamma   90.00
#
_symmetry.space_group_name_H-M   'P 1'
#
loop_
_entity.id
_entity.type
_entity.pdbx_description
1 polymer ?
#
loop_
_entity_poly.entity_id
_entity_poly.type
_entity_poly.pdbx_seq_one_letter_code
_entity_poly.pdbx_strand_id
1 'polypeptide(L)'
;MTGRERALGAFNRTGYDRIPVKHEGTPEVNQMIMDHFGLTNMEQLLRVVGDDFRYVELPYTGPELRTFPDGSMEGYWGERYKYAQF
;
A
#
# COMPACT_ATOMS: atom_id res chain seq x y z
N MET A 1 7.57 14.59 16.47
CA MET A 1 8.35 13.62 15.66
C MET A 1 7.71 13.41 14.30
N THR A 2 8.51 13.36 13.25
CA THR A 2 8.05 12.86 11.95
C THR A 2 7.94 11.34 11.97
N GLY A 3 7.22 10.76 10.99
CA GLY A 3 7.15 9.30 10.83
C GLY A 3 8.53 8.68 10.70
N ARG A 4 9.43 9.32 9.93
CA ARG A 4 10.81 8.86 9.76
C ARG A 4 11.59 8.84 11.09
N GLU A 5 11.54 9.92 11.84
CA GLU A 5 12.20 10.00 13.15
C GLU A 5 11.67 8.94 14.12
N ARG A 6 10.37 8.74 14.12
CA ARG A 6 9.71 7.74 14.97
C ARG A 6 10.15 6.33 14.60
N ALA A 7 10.13 5.98 13.31
CA ALA A 7 10.56 4.68 12.83
C ALA A 7 12.05 4.44 13.13
N LEU A 8 12.93 5.40 12.85
CA LEU A 8 14.36 5.29 13.14
C LEU A 8 14.63 5.20 14.65
N GLY A 9 13.89 5.96 15.46
CA GLY A 9 13.99 5.90 16.92
C GLY A 9 13.63 4.52 17.46
N ALA A 10 12.62 3.86 16.87
CA ALA A 10 12.24 2.51 17.24
C ALA A 10 13.32 1.49 16.82
N PHE A 11 13.82 1.55 15.58
CA PHE A 11 14.87 0.64 15.09
C PHE A 11 16.17 0.79 15.86
N ASN A 12 16.57 2.01 16.17
CA ASN A 12 17.82 2.30 16.89
C ASN A 12 17.68 2.22 18.41
N ARG A 13 16.47 1.99 18.91
CA ARG A 13 16.16 1.95 20.35
C ARG A 13 16.55 3.25 21.08
N THR A 14 16.37 4.37 20.40
CA THR A 14 16.66 5.71 20.95
C THR A 14 15.41 6.43 21.46
N GLY A 15 14.24 5.81 21.31
CA GLY A 15 12.98 6.34 21.82
C GLY A 15 12.11 6.95 20.72
N TYR A 16 10.83 7.05 21.03
CA TYR A 16 9.79 7.57 20.14
C TYR A 16 8.62 8.11 21.00
N ASP A 17 7.84 9.01 20.43
CA ASP A 17 6.66 9.59 21.10
C ASP A 17 5.46 8.64 21.11
N ARG A 18 5.36 7.76 20.13
CA ARG A 18 4.41 6.65 20.05
C ARG A 18 4.98 5.55 19.16
N ILE A 19 4.42 4.36 19.25
CA ILE A 19 4.83 3.24 18.40
C ILE A 19 4.58 3.61 16.92
N PRO A 20 5.56 3.41 16.03
CA PRO A 20 5.33 3.57 14.59
C PRO A 20 4.26 2.60 14.10
N VAL A 21 3.34 3.08 13.28
CA VAL A 21 2.24 2.28 12.77
C VAL A 21 2.21 2.25 11.26
N LYS A 22 1.75 1.14 10.74
CA LYS A 22 1.52 0.92 9.31
C LYS A 22 0.05 0.56 9.10
N HIS A 23 -0.58 1.25 8.17
CA HIS A 23 -1.94 0.93 7.75
C HIS A 23 -1.91 -0.13 6.65
N GLU A 24 -2.69 -1.18 6.81
CA GLU A 24 -2.97 -2.18 5.80
C GLU A 24 -4.48 -2.27 5.62
N GLY A 25 -4.94 -2.01 4.42
CA GLY A 25 -6.36 -2.07 4.10
C GLY A 25 -6.59 -2.62 2.71
N THR A 26 -7.70 -3.32 2.53
CA THR A 26 -8.14 -3.71 1.19
C THR A 26 -8.55 -2.47 0.41
N PRO A 27 -8.57 -2.53 -0.95
CA PRO A 27 -9.04 -1.41 -1.75
C PRO A 27 -10.45 -0.94 -1.36
N GLU A 28 -11.34 -1.87 -1.02
CA GLU A 28 -12.72 -1.59 -0.62
C GLU A 28 -12.76 -0.80 0.71
N VAL A 29 -11.99 -1.23 1.71
CA VAL A 29 -11.91 -0.54 3.01
C VAL A 29 -11.28 0.83 2.84
N ASN A 30 -10.22 0.94 2.06
CA ASN A 30 -9.56 2.22 1.79
C ASN A 30 -10.54 3.19 1.12
N GLN A 31 -11.36 2.73 0.19
CA GLN A 31 -12.37 3.57 -0.46
C GLN A 31 -13.43 4.05 0.55
N MET A 32 -13.87 3.18 1.46
CA MET A 32 -14.81 3.56 2.51
C MET A 32 -14.23 4.66 3.41
N ILE A 33 -12.97 4.56 3.78
CA ILE A 33 -12.29 5.59 4.59
C ILE A 33 -12.20 6.91 3.83
N MET A 34 -11.78 6.84 2.56
CA MET A 34 -11.66 8.03 1.73
C MET A 34 -13.02 8.73 1.55
N ASP A 35 -14.09 7.98 1.33
CA ASP A 35 -15.43 8.51 1.19
C ASP A 35 -15.91 9.18 2.49
N HIS A 36 -15.65 8.54 3.62
CA HIS A 36 -16.05 9.05 4.93
C HIS A 36 -15.40 10.41 5.26
N PHE A 37 -14.11 10.56 4.96
CA PHE A 37 -13.35 11.78 5.25
C PHE A 37 -13.28 12.77 4.08
N GLY A 38 -13.90 12.46 2.94
CA GLY A 38 -13.84 13.31 1.74
C GLY A 38 -12.46 13.43 1.13
N LEU A 39 -11.69 12.32 1.12
CA LEU A 39 -10.33 12.27 0.62
C LEU A 39 -10.31 11.85 -0.86
N THR A 40 -9.28 12.29 -1.59
CA THR A 40 -9.18 12.07 -3.04
C THR A 40 -8.04 11.13 -3.45
N ASN A 41 -7.12 10.80 -2.54
CA ASN A 41 -5.99 9.92 -2.85
C ASN A 41 -5.48 9.19 -1.61
N MET A 42 -4.64 8.17 -1.84
CA MET A 42 -4.09 7.33 -0.77
C MET A 42 -3.15 8.09 0.18
N GLU A 43 -2.41 9.08 -0.31
CA GLU A 43 -1.53 9.88 0.57
C GLU A 43 -2.32 10.63 1.63
N GLN A 44 -3.47 11.19 1.26
CA GLN A 44 -4.37 11.83 2.22
C GLN A 44 -4.90 10.83 3.25
N LEU A 45 -5.29 9.62 2.80
CA LEU A 45 -5.74 8.56 3.68
C LEU A 45 -4.67 8.18 4.68
N LEU A 46 -3.46 7.92 4.23
CA LEU A 46 -2.34 7.52 5.10
C LEU A 46 -2.03 8.61 6.14
N ARG A 47 -2.13 9.87 5.76
CA ARG A 47 -1.98 10.99 6.72
C ARG A 47 -3.08 11.02 7.77
N VAL A 48 -4.33 10.81 7.36
CA VAL A 48 -5.48 10.82 8.28
C VAL A 48 -5.39 9.68 9.30
N VAL A 49 -5.02 8.47 8.86
CA VAL A 49 -4.88 7.32 9.77
C VAL A 49 -3.56 7.32 10.54
N GLY A 50 -2.63 8.24 10.24
CA GLY A 50 -1.38 8.37 10.96
C GLY A 50 -0.32 7.34 10.60
N ASP A 51 -0.33 6.83 9.37
CA ASP A 51 0.67 5.88 8.88
C ASP A 51 2.06 6.54 8.83
N ASP A 52 3.04 5.86 9.39
CA ASP A 52 4.43 6.34 9.44
C ASP A 52 5.28 5.84 8.27
N PHE A 53 4.72 5.00 7.41
CA PHE A 53 5.44 4.35 6.32
C PHE A 53 4.80 4.64 4.97
N ARG A 54 5.59 4.47 3.91
CA ARG A 54 5.10 4.54 2.54
C ARG A 54 5.70 3.39 1.74
N TYR A 55 4.91 2.82 0.84
CA TYR A 55 5.42 1.86 -0.12
C TYR A 55 6.25 2.57 -1.18
N VAL A 56 7.37 1.98 -1.51
CA VAL A 56 8.20 2.38 -2.65
C VAL A 56 8.34 1.16 -3.55
N GLU A 57 7.85 1.27 -4.76
CA GLU A 57 7.89 0.19 -5.74
C GLU A 57 8.70 0.59 -6.96
N LEU A 58 9.40 -0.37 -7.53
CA LEU A 58 10.05 -0.17 -8.82
C LEU A 58 8.99 -0.31 -9.92
N PRO A 59 8.94 0.61 -10.89
CA PRO A 59 8.02 0.49 -12.00
C PRO A 59 8.40 -0.70 -12.87
N TYR A 60 7.40 -1.40 -13.39
CA TYR A 60 7.61 -2.46 -14.36
C TYR A 60 7.97 -1.83 -15.71
N THR A 61 9.12 -2.23 -16.28
CA THR A 61 9.61 -1.72 -17.56
C THR A 61 9.84 -2.83 -18.59
N GLY A 62 9.40 -4.04 -18.30
CA GLY A 62 9.52 -5.20 -19.19
C GLY A 62 8.50 -5.21 -20.32
N PRO A 63 8.42 -6.32 -21.07
CA PRO A 63 7.44 -6.50 -22.15
C PRO A 63 6.00 -6.38 -21.64
N GLU A 64 5.08 -6.02 -22.51
CA GLU A 64 3.66 -5.95 -22.17
C GLU A 64 3.16 -7.31 -21.65
N LEU A 65 2.49 -7.28 -20.50
CA LEU A 65 1.93 -8.49 -19.89
C LEU A 65 0.67 -8.91 -20.64
N ARG A 66 0.57 -10.21 -20.94
CA ARG A 66 -0.56 -10.75 -21.71
C ARG A 66 -1.79 -10.94 -20.82
N THR A 67 -2.96 -10.73 -21.43
CA THR A 67 -4.25 -11.15 -20.87
C THR A 67 -4.83 -12.25 -21.75
N PHE A 68 -5.61 -13.13 -21.16
CA PHE A 68 -6.14 -14.32 -21.83
C PHE A 68 -7.68 -14.27 -21.87
N PRO A 69 -8.31 -14.99 -22.85
CA PRO A 69 -9.77 -14.95 -23.01
C PRO A 69 -10.58 -15.43 -21.81
N ASP A 70 -10.00 -16.28 -20.94
CA ASP A 70 -10.64 -16.78 -19.72
C ASP A 70 -10.58 -15.80 -18.55
N GLY A 71 -10.03 -14.61 -18.76
CA GLY A 71 -9.85 -13.59 -17.73
C GLY A 71 -8.58 -13.75 -16.90
N SER A 72 -7.75 -14.74 -17.20
CA SER A 72 -6.44 -14.86 -16.56
C SER A 72 -5.44 -13.86 -17.14
N MET A 73 -4.39 -13.57 -16.37
CA MET A 73 -3.38 -12.58 -16.68
C MET A 73 -1.98 -13.15 -16.46
N GLU A 74 -1.02 -12.63 -17.23
CA GLU A 74 0.39 -12.95 -17.05
C GLU A 74 1.00 -12.04 -16.00
N GLY A 75 1.77 -12.61 -15.08
CA GLY A 75 2.57 -11.85 -14.12
C GLY A 75 3.98 -11.58 -14.60
N TYR A 76 4.76 -10.83 -13.81
CA TYR A 76 6.11 -10.37 -14.16
C TYR A 76 7.11 -11.50 -14.41
N TRP A 77 6.86 -12.67 -13.87
CA TRP A 77 7.74 -13.83 -13.94
C TRP A 77 7.25 -14.90 -14.91
N GLY A 78 6.26 -14.55 -15.74
CA GLY A 78 5.67 -15.47 -16.69
C GLY A 78 4.59 -16.38 -16.10
N GLU A 79 4.26 -16.23 -14.82
CA GLU A 79 3.16 -16.96 -14.19
C GLU A 79 1.82 -16.47 -14.74
N ARG A 80 0.84 -17.36 -14.69
CA ARG A 80 -0.53 -17.07 -15.11
C ARG A 80 -1.45 -17.14 -13.90
N TYR A 81 -2.21 -16.09 -13.65
CA TYR A 81 -3.09 -16.00 -12.50
C TYR A 81 -4.47 -15.46 -12.87
N LYS A 82 -5.46 -15.73 -12.03
CA LYS A 82 -6.83 -15.29 -12.19
C LYS A 82 -7.41 -14.92 -10.84
N TYR A 83 -8.16 -13.82 -10.78
CA TYR A 83 -8.89 -13.47 -9.57
C TYR A 83 -9.97 -14.49 -9.26
N ALA A 84 -10.00 -14.95 -8.01
CA ALA A 84 -11.07 -15.82 -7.52
C ALA A 84 -12.19 -14.98 -6.92
N GLN A 85 -13.43 -15.46 -7.12
CA GLN A 85 -14.60 -14.92 -6.42
C GLN A 85 -14.93 -15.88 -5.26
N PHE A 86 -15.18 -15.30 -4.12
CA PHE A 86 -15.55 -16.03 -2.91
C PHE A 86 -17.00 -15.80 -2.55
#